data_27d82765d7885ecba71241852ee4e775
#
_entry.id   27d82765d7885ecba71241852ee4e775
#
_cell.length_a   1.000
_cell.length_b   1.000
_cell.length_c   1.000
_cell.angle_alpha   90.00
_cell.angle_beta   90.00
_cell.angle_gamma   90.00
#
_symmetry.space_group_name_H-M   'P 1'
#
loop_
_entity.id
_entity.type
_entity.pdbx_description
1 polymer ?
#
loop_
_entity_poly.entity_id
_entity_poly.type
_entity_poly.pdbx_seq_one_letter_code
_entity_poly.pdbx_strand_id
1 'polypeptide(L)'
;NTKAPLLRGLQQGCAVMELFPDLVGSLQFNEQALAKAIEPAMHATDRAMELAAAGLPFRDAYRTVMNEMPELAGRDASQSLNARVSPGACANLMLDELSRRLEQLRD
;
A
#
# COMPACT_ATOMS: atom_id res chain seq x y z
N ASN A 1 -11.34 7.48 -36.53
CA ASN A 1 -12.60 7.53 -35.77
C ASN A 1 -12.38 7.02 -34.33
N THR A 2 -11.97 7.92 -33.42
CA THR A 2 -11.61 7.60 -32.03
C THR A 2 -12.80 7.64 -31.06
N LYS A 3 -13.94 8.21 -31.48
CA LYS A 3 -15.11 8.40 -30.58
C LYS A 3 -15.74 7.09 -30.12
N ALA A 4 -15.94 6.13 -31.02
CA ALA A 4 -16.61 4.88 -30.67
C ALA A 4 -15.80 4.00 -29.68
N PRO A 5 -14.47 3.84 -29.83
CA PRO A 5 -13.64 3.17 -28.83
C PRO A 5 -13.64 3.89 -27.47
N LEU A 6 -13.60 5.21 -27.46
CA LEU A 6 -13.64 6.00 -26.22
C LEU A 6 -14.97 5.79 -25.46
N LEU A 7 -16.10 5.90 -26.16
CA LEU A 7 -17.42 5.71 -25.54
C LEU A 7 -17.59 4.28 -24.99
N ARG A 8 -17.12 3.27 -25.73
CA ARG A 8 -17.13 1.89 -25.24
C ARG A 8 -16.26 1.72 -23.99
N GLY A 9 -15.06 2.32 -24.00
CA GLY A 9 -14.16 2.28 -22.84
C GLY A 9 -14.79 2.91 -21.60
N LEU A 10 -15.46 4.05 -21.75
CA LEU A 10 -16.20 4.70 -20.66
C LEU A 10 -17.35 3.84 -20.15
N GLN A 11 -18.17 3.28 -21.05
CA GLN A 11 -19.28 2.38 -20.65
C GLN A 11 -18.78 1.16 -19.87
N GLN A 12 -17.74 0.51 -20.36
CA GLN A 12 -17.14 -0.64 -19.67
C GLN A 12 -16.53 -0.25 -18.32
N GLY A 13 -15.86 0.90 -18.25
CA GLY A 13 -15.33 1.44 -17.01
C GLY A 13 -16.41 1.68 -15.98
N CYS A 14 -17.52 2.32 -16.35
CA CYS A 14 -18.67 2.51 -15.46
C CYS A 14 -19.24 1.18 -14.96
N ALA A 15 -19.46 0.21 -15.85
CA ALA A 15 -20.00 -1.09 -15.47
C ALA A 15 -19.07 -1.85 -14.48
N VAL A 16 -17.74 -1.77 -14.66
CA VAL A 16 -16.78 -2.33 -13.70
C VAL A 16 -16.87 -1.63 -12.35
N MET A 17 -16.96 -0.29 -12.35
CA MET A 17 -17.07 0.49 -11.11
C MET A 17 -18.36 0.20 -10.34
N GLU A 18 -19.46 -0.11 -11.02
CA GLU A 18 -20.72 -0.52 -10.39
C GLU A 18 -20.61 -1.88 -9.68
N LEU A 19 -19.84 -2.82 -10.24
CA LEU A 19 -19.62 -4.14 -9.65
C LEU A 19 -18.53 -4.17 -8.56
N PHE A 20 -17.65 -3.17 -8.55
CA PHE A 20 -16.47 -3.16 -7.70
C PHE A 20 -16.78 -3.18 -6.19
N PRO A 21 -17.81 -2.47 -5.68
CA PRO A 21 -18.19 -2.54 -4.27
C PRO A 21 -18.57 -3.94 -3.81
N ASP A 22 -19.31 -4.69 -4.63
CA ASP A 22 -19.72 -6.08 -4.31
C ASP A 22 -18.49 -7.00 -4.30
N LEU A 23 -17.58 -6.82 -5.25
CA LEU A 23 -16.32 -7.55 -5.28
C LEU A 23 -15.50 -7.30 -4.01
N VAL A 24 -15.30 -6.03 -3.65
CA VAL A 24 -14.53 -5.66 -2.44
C VAL A 24 -15.21 -6.19 -1.18
N GLY A 25 -16.54 -6.09 -1.09
CA GLY A 25 -17.32 -6.59 0.04
C GLY A 25 -17.26 -8.11 0.20
N SER A 26 -16.98 -8.85 -0.87
CA SER A 26 -16.86 -10.31 -0.85
C SER A 26 -15.44 -10.82 -0.54
N LEU A 27 -14.44 -9.93 -0.48
CA LEU A 27 -13.06 -10.34 -0.21
C LEU A 27 -12.91 -10.92 1.20
N GLN A 28 -12.24 -12.06 1.27
CA GLN A 28 -11.85 -12.69 2.53
C GLN A 28 -10.32 -12.77 2.58
N PHE A 29 -9.75 -12.21 3.64
CA PHE A 29 -8.31 -12.21 3.83
C PHE A 29 -7.89 -13.36 4.73
N ASN A 30 -6.96 -14.19 4.27
CA ASN A 30 -6.31 -15.19 5.09
C ASN A 30 -5.09 -14.57 5.78
N GLU A 31 -5.28 -14.06 6.99
CA GLU A 31 -4.23 -13.38 7.77
C GLU A 31 -3.00 -14.25 7.99
N GLN A 32 -3.19 -15.56 8.23
CA GLN A 32 -2.08 -16.48 8.43
C GLN A 32 -1.24 -16.67 7.16
N ALA A 33 -1.90 -16.75 6.00
CA ALA A 33 -1.20 -16.85 4.73
C ALA A 33 -0.46 -15.54 4.40
N LEU A 34 -1.07 -14.40 4.67
CA LEU A 34 -0.45 -13.08 4.49
C LEU A 34 0.78 -12.91 5.39
N ALA A 35 0.69 -13.28 6.67
CA ALA A 35 1.82 -13.21 7.59
C ALA A 35 2.99 -14.12 7.15
N LYS A 36 2.70 -15.31 6.65
CA LYS A 36 3.73 -16.24 6.14
C LYS A 36 4.37 -15.79 4.82
N ALA A 37 3.68 -14.96 4.05
CA ALA A 37 4.19 -14.45 2.77
C ALA A 37 5.14 -13.27 2.94
N ILE A 38 5.33 -12.76 4.16
CA ILE A 38 6.26 -11.65 4.44
C ILE A 38 7.68 -12.18 4.42
N GLU A 39 8.46 -11.66 3.50
CA GLU A 39 9.88 -12.00 3.33
C GLU A 39 10.78 -10.90 3.92
N PRO A 40 12.00 -11.24 4.37
CA PRO A 40 12.95 -10.26 4.93
C PRO A 40 13.18 -9.05 4.02
N ALA A 41 13.23 -9.27 2.71
CA ALA A 41 13.42 -8.21 1.71
C ALA A 41 12.32 -7.13 1.76
N MET A 42 11.12 -7.45 2.22
CA MET A 42 10.02 -6.47 2.33
C MET A 42 10.29 -5.42 3.42
N HIS A 43 11.16 -5.72 4.39
CA HIS A 43 11.58 -4.80 5.44
C HIS A 43 12.79 -3.93 5.07
N ALA A 44 13.41 -4.17 3.90
CA ALA A 44 14.64 -3.48 3.51
C ALA A 44 14.46 -1.96 3.39
N THR A 45 13.34 -1.51 2.84
CA THR A 45 13.03 -0.08 2.72
C THR A 45 12.84 0.57 4.09
N ASP A 46 12.13 -0.09 5.00
CA ASP A 46 11.88 0.44 6.35
C ASP A 46 13.22 0.60 7.10
N ARG A 47 14.11 -0.41 6.99
CA ARG A 47 15.44 -0.34 7.58
C ARG A 47 16.30 0.78 6.99
N ALA A 48 16.24 0.97 5.67
CA ALA A 48 16.97 2.06 5.01
C ALA A 48 16.46 3.44 5.47
N MET A 49 15.15 3.58 5.66
CA MET A 49 14.54 4.81 6.18
C MET A 49 14.94 5.08 7.63
N GLU A 50 15.02 4.05 8.48
CA GLU A 50 15.50 4.18 9.86
C GLU A 50 16.95 4.70 9.90
N LEU A 51 17.82 4.11 9.08
CA LEU A 51 19.23 4.54 8.99
C LEU A 51 19.35 5.97 8.43
N ALA A 52 18.51 6.32 7.46
CA ALA A 52 18.47 7.68 6.92
C ALA A 52 18.00 8.70 7.97
N ALA A 53 16.98 8.35 8.75
CA ALA A 53 16.50 9.17 9.86
C ALA A 53 17.56 9.34 10.97
N ALA A 54 18.44 8.35 11.13
CA ALA A 54 19.61 8.42 12.01
C ALA A 54 20.79 9.25 11.43
N GLY A 55 20.64 9.82 10.23
CA GLY A 55 21.60 10.73 9.61
C GLY A 55 22.48 10.10 8.54
N LEU A 56 22.27 8.82 8.19
CA LEU A 56 23.02 8.20 7.09
C LEU A 56 22.45 8.64 5.74
N PRO A 57 23.25 9.05 4.75
CA PRO A 57 22.74 9.32 3.40
C PRO A 57 21.97 8.10 2.86
N PHE A 58 20.78 8.32 2.28
CA PHE A 58 19.89 7.22 1.89
C PHE A 58 20.55 6.15 1.00
N ARG A 59 21.44 6.57 0.10
CA ARG A 59 22.18 5.66 -0.77
C ARG A 59 23.09 4.71 0.01
N ASP A 60 23.72 5.22 1.07
CA ASP A 60 24.63 4.43 1.92
C ASP A 60 23.81 3.56 2.88
N ALA A 61 22.69 4.10 3.40
CA ALA A 61 21.71 3.35 4.17
C ALA A 61 21.21 2.12 3.39
N TYR A 62 20.84 2.30 2.13
CA TYR A 62 20.37 1.22 1.28
C TYR A 62 21.45 0.14 1.05
N ARG A 63 22.71 0.56 0.82
CA ARG A 63 23.84 -0.39 0.68
C ARG A 63 24.09 -1.18 1.95
N THR A 64 24.01 -0.53 3.10
CA THR A 64 24.16 -1.17 4.41
C THR A 64 23.07 -2.25 4.59
N VAL A 65 21.83 -1.92 4.30
CA VAL A 65 20.70 -2.85 4.41
C VAL A 65 20.85 -4.07 3.50
N MET A 66 21.40 -3.92 2.31
CA MET A 66 21.66 -5.05 1.41
C MET A 66 22.64 -6.07 2.01
N ASN A 67 23.55 -5.63 2.85
CA ASN A 67 24.49 -6.49 3.58
C ASN A 67 23.86 -7.09 4.86
N GLU A 68 22.87 -6.41 5.44
CA GLU A 68 22.14 -6.82 6.65
C GLU A 68 20.89 -7.67 6.31
N MET A 69 20.67 -8.02 5.05
CA MET A 69 19.45 -8.68 4.58
C MET A 69 19.03 -9.93 5.41
N PRO A 70 19.95 -10.84 5.80
CA PRO A 70 19.61 -11.99 6.64
C PRO A 70 19.08 -11.61 8.02
N GLU A 71 19.53 -10.48 8.56
CA GLU A 71 19.15 -10.00 9.90
C GLU A 71 17.72 -9.46 9.93
N LEU A 72 17.14 -9.15 8.78
CA LEU A 72 15.77 -8.66 8.67
C LEU A 72 14.72 -9.75 8.86
N ALA A 73 15.11 -11.03 8.87
CA ALA A 73 14.18 -12.17 8.98
C ALA A 73 13.39 -12.20 10.31
N GLY A 74 13.87 -11.52 11.35
CA GLY A 74 13.20 -11.45 12.65
C GLY A 74 12.34 -10.20 12.87
N ARG A 75 12.16 -9.35 11.89
CA ARG A 75 11.38 -8.10 12.03
C ARG A 75 9.89 -8.39 12.08
N ASP A 76 9.22 -7.69 12.99
CA ASP A 76 7.77 -7.77 13.12
C ASP A 76 7.09 -6.94 12.01
N ALA A 77 6.24 -7.61 11.23
CA ALA A 77 5.44 -6.99 10.19
C ALA A 77 4.52 -5.89 10.73
N SER A 78 3.96 -6.07 11.92
CA SER A 78 3.08 -5.09 12.55
C SER A 78 3.81 -3.76 12.81
N GLN A 79 5.08 -3.82 13.23
CA GLN A 79 5.89 -2.62 13.42
C GLN A 79 6.13 -1.89 12.10
N SER A 80 6.45 -2.63 11.04
CA SER A 80 6.62 -2.09 9.69
C SER A 80 5.35 -1.39 9.18
N LEU A 81 4.19 -2.02 9.34
CA LEU A 81 2.91 -1.44 8.93
C LEU A 81 2.56 -0.18 9.73
N ASN A 82 2.77 -0.21 11.05
CA ASN A 82 2.47 0.92 11.93
C ASN A 82 3.41 2.12 11.73
N ALA A 83 4.61 1.90 11.25
CA ALA A 83 5.55 2.98 10.91
C ALA A 83 5.16 3.77 9.64
N ARG A 84 4.25 3.25 8.82
CA ARG A 84 3.81 3.87 7.56
C ARG A 84 2.66 4.84 7.79
N VAL A 85 2.96 6.02 8.30
CA VAL A 85 2.00 7.05 8.72
C VAL A 85 1.73 8.13 7.67
N SER A 86 2.39 8.10 6.52
CA SER A 86 2.13 9.03 5.41
C SER A 86 0.66 8.99 4.98
N PRO A 87 0.06 10.09 4.50
CA PRO A 87 -1.31 10.10 4.00
C PRO A 87 -1.57 9.00 2.96
N GLY A 88 -2.55 8.15 3.21
CA GLY A 88 -2.89 6.99 2.36
C GLY A 88 -2.07 5.72 2.62
N ALA A 89 -1.09 5.74 3.53
CA ALA A 89 -0.32 4.56 3.92
C ALA A 89 -1.06 3.68 4.94
N CYS A 90 -0.53 2.48 5.21
CA CYS A 90 -1.20 1.44 6.01
C CYS A 90 -1.68 1.89 7.39
N ALA A 91 -0.91 2.74 8.09
CA ALA A 91 -1.28 3.27 9.41
C ALA A 91 -2.08 4.59 9.34
N ASN A 92 -2.32 5.12 8.13
CA ASN A 92 -3.05 6.38 7.93
C ASN A 92 -3.82 6.34 6.61
N LEU A 93 -4.87 5.54 6.55
CA LEU A 93 -5.68 5.32 5.34
C LEU A 93 -6.53 6.54 4.95
N MET A 94 -6.67 7.52 5.83
CA MET A 94 -7.47 8.74 5.62
C MET A 94 -8.93 8.46 5.24
N LEU A 95 -9.53 7.41 5.82
CA LEU A 95 -10.90 6.98 5.48
C LEU A 95 -11.94 8.06 5.76
N ASP A 96 -11.79 8.83 6.83
CA ASP A 96 -12.70 9.94 7.17
C ASP A 96 -12.68 11.03 6.11
N GLU A 97 -11.48 11.36 5.61
CA GLU A 97 -11.33 12.34 4.51
C GLU A 97 -11.94 11.82 3.20
N LEU A 98 -11.76 10.55 2.90
CA LEU A 98 -12.36 9.93 1.72
C LEU A 98 -13.90 9.90 1.83
N SER A 99 -14.43 9.57 3.01
CA SER A 99 -15.88 9.59 3.28
C SER A 99 -16.45 10.99 3.10
N ARG A 100 -15.79 12.00 3.66
CA ARG A 100 -16.20 13.41 3.51
C ARG A 100 -16.21 13.86 2.04
N ARG A 101 -15.21 13.47 1.25
CA ARG A 101 -15.16 13.77 -0.19
C ARG A 101 -16.28 13.08 -0.96
N LEU A 102 -16.59 11.84 -0.59
CA LEU A 102 -17.68 11.09 -1.21
C LEU A 102 -19.03 11.76 -0.95
N GLU A 103 -19.28 12.25 0.26
CA GLU A 103 -20.50 13.01 0.60
C GLU A 103 -20.63 14.26 -0.27
N GLN A 104 -19.55 15.02 -0.44
CA GLN A 104 -19.53 16.23 -1.29
C GLN A 104 -19.81 15.97 -2.77
N LEU A 105 -19.61 14.75 -3.25
CA LEU A 105 -19.91 14.38 -4.64
C LEU A 105 -21.34 13.91 -4.85
N ARG A 106 -22.10 13.70 -3.76
CA ARG A 106 -23.51 13.27 -3.80
C ARG A 106 -24.49 14.44 -3.78
N ASP A 107 -24.02 15.61 -3.35
CA ASP A 107 -24.75 16.88 -3.37
C ASP A 107 -24.61 17.57 -4.76
#